data_0af8936d49db5dbc2222b575469f3bf1
#
_entry.id   0af8936d49db5dbc2222b575469f3bf1
#
_cell.length_a   1.000
_cell.length_b   1.000
_cell.length_c   1.000
_cell.angle_alpha   90.00
_cell.angle_beta   90.00
_cell.angle_gamma   90.00
#
_symmetry.space_group_name_H-M   'P 1'
#
loop_
_entity.id
_entity.type
_entity.pdbx_description
1 polymer ?
#
loop_
_entity_poly.entity_id
_entity_poly.type
_entity_poly.pdbx_seq_one_letter_code
_entity_poly.pdbx_strand_id
1 'polypeptide(L)'
;MCSSDLHPLQFAAQDNGVTPVEYVLVALGGCLTAGIAAVAQQRAIQLRSVKAIVAAEMDLHGILGADAEVRNGFSGVTVSYVIDADATAEEIKALVAQSQKRSAVYDIMTNPTNVTVDVA
;
A
#
# COMPACT_ATOMS: atom_id res chain seq x y z
N MET A 1 -7.79 3.72 -4.28
CA MET A 1 -8.09 2.46 -4.95
C MET A 1 -7.13 2.21 -6.10
N CYS A 2 -6.66 1.00 -6.23
CA CYS A 2 -5.82 0.65 -7.36
C CYS A 2 -6.62 0.64 -8.65
N SER A 3 -5.98 1.05 -9.72
CA SER A 3 -6.57 1.00 -11.04
C SER A 3 -5.85 -0.05 -11.87
N SER A 4 -6.60 -0.90 -12.56
CA SER A 4 -6.03 -1.84 -13.52
C SER A 4 -5.47 -1.13 -14.75
N ASP A 5 -5.66 0.18 -14.86
CA ASP A 5 -5.16 0.98 -15.98
C ASP A 5 -3.70 1.36 -15.85
N LEU A 6 -3.00 0.98 -14.75
CA LEU A 6 -1.63 1.41 -14.52
C LEU A 6 -0.68 1.06 -15.65
N HIS A 7 -0.79 -0.13 -16.23
CA HIS A 7 0.00 -0.49 -17.40
C HIS A 7 -0.64 -1.60 -18.20
N PRO A 8 -1.82 -1.36 -18.72
CA PRO A 8 -2.54 -2.41 -19.43
C PRO A 8 -1.86 -2.80 -20.73
N LEU A 9 -1.97 -1.99 -21.73
CA LEU A 9 -1.53 -2.34 -23.07
C LEU A 9 -0.08 -1.98 -23.36
N GLN A 10 0.52 -1.05 -22.63
CA GLN A 10 1.91 -0.64 -22.80
C GLN A 10 2.89 -1.81 -22.61
N PHE A 11 2.49 -2.81 -21.84
CA PHE A 11 3.32 -3.98 -21.57
C PHE A 11 2.82 -5.23 -22.28
N ALA A 12 1.98 -5.04 -23.31
CA ALA A 12 1.35 -6.13 -24.03
C ALA A 12 0.52 -7.04 -23.13
N ALA A 13 -0.03 -6.48 -22.03
CA ALA A 13 -0.86 -7.19 -21.08
C ALA A 13 -2.32 -6.90 -21.36
N GLN A 14 -3.19 -7.81 -20.95
CA GLN A 14 -4.62 -7.60 -21.00
C GLN A 14 -5.07 -6.88 -19.74
N ASP A 15 -5.93 -5.88 -19.90
CA ASP A 15 -6.44 -5.09 -18.78
C ASP A 15 -7.67 -5.76 -18.18
N ASN A 16 -7.52 -6.98 -17.68
CA ASN A 16 -8.61 -7.77 -17.14
C ASN A 16 -8.32 -8.31 -15.75
N GLY A 17 -7.48 -7.62 -14.98
CA GLY A 17 -7.14 -8.03 -13.63
C GLY A 17 -6.18 -7.07 -12.95
N VAL A 18 -5.81 -7.42 -11.73
CA VAL A 18 -4.89 -6.60 -10.91
C VAL A 18 -3.47 -6.83 -11.40
N THR A 19 -2.75 -5.74 -11.66
CA THR A 19 -1.34 -5.81 -12.07
C THR A 19 -0.45 -6.12 -10.85
N PRO A 20 0.80 -6.60 -11.08
CA PRO A 20 1.71 -6.87 -9.96
C PRO A 20 1.92 -5.68 -9.03
N VAL A 21 2.07 -4.47 -9.55
CA VAL A 21 2.26 -3.30 -8.69
C VAL A 21 1.01 -2.96 -7.90
N GLU A 22 -0.17 -3.23 -8.45
CA GLU A 22 -1.43 -3.04 -7.72
C GLU A 22 -1.56 -4.02 -6.55
N TYR A 23 -1.04 -5.24 -6.69
CA TYR A 23 -0.99 -6.18 -5.56
C TYR A 23 -0.16 -5.64 -4.42
N VAL A 24 0.91 -4.93 -4.71
CA VAL A 24 1.73 -4.29 -3.67
C VAL A 24 0.89 -3.26 -2.90
N LEU A 25 0.08 -2.47 -3.61
CA LEU A 25 -0.80 -1.49 -2.97
C LEU A 25 -1.89 -2.15 -2.14
N VAL A 26 -2.47 -3.24 -2.63
CA VAL A 26 -3.46 -4.03 -1.88
C VAL A 26 -2.83 -4.60 -0.61
N ALA A 27 -1.61 -5.11 -0.72
CA ALA A 27 -0.89 -5.65 0.42
C ALA A 27 -0.64 -4.56 1.47
N LEU A 28 -0.23 -3.37 1.05
CA LEU A 28 0.01 -2.26 1.97
C LEU A 28 -1.27 -1.86 2.69
N GLY A 29 -2.34 -1.62 1.95
CA GLY A 29 -3.63 -1.24 2.53
C GLY A 29 -4.16 -2.32 3.46
N GLY A 30 -4.06 -3.58 3.05
CA GLY A 30 -4.52 -4.72 3.85
C GLY A 30 -3.73 -4.89 5.15
N CYS A 31 -2.40 -4.75 5.08
CA CYS A 31 -1.55 -4.89 6.26
C CYS A 31 -1.82 -3.77 7.28
N LEU A 32 -1.93 -2.53 6.80
CA LEU A 32 -2.23 -1.40 7.68
C LEU A 32 -3.63 -1.53 8.31
N THR A 33 -4.62 -1.95 7.53
CA THR A 33 -5.98 -2.11 8.01
C THR A 33 -6.09 -3.22 9.04
N ALA A 34 -5.43 -4.35 8.81
CA ALA A 34 -5.39 -5.45 9.78
C ALA A 34 -4.74 -4.99 11.09
N GLY A 35 -3.69 -4.20 11.00
CA GLY A 35 -3.03 -3.64 12.16
C GLY A 35 -3.94 -2.69 12.96
N ILE A 36 -4.71 -1.85 12.27
CA ILE A 36 -5.67 -0.96 12.92
C ILE A 36 -6.70 -1.78 13.70
N ALA A 37 -7.23 -2.85 13.10
CA ALA A 37 -8.19 -3.71 13.76
C ALA A 37 -7.60 -4.39 14.99
N ALA A 38 -6.37 -4.88 14.89
CA ALA A 38 -5.69 -5.54 16.00
C ALA A 38 -5.44 -4.59 17.17
N VAL A 39 -4.97 -3.37 16.89
CA VAL A 39 -4.71 -2.38 17.94
C VAL A 39 -6.02 -1.91 18.59
N ALA A 40 -7.06 -1.72 17.78
CA ALA A 40 -8.37 -1.35 18.30
C ALA A 40 -8.90 -2.39 19.27
N GLN A 41 -8.74 -3.69 18.93
CA GLN A 41 -9.15 -4.76 19.82
C GLN A 41 -8.36 -4.75 21.14
N GLN A 42 -7.05 -4.54 21.06
CA GLN A 42 -6.21 -4.47 22.26
C GLN A 42 -6.60 -3.32 23.17
N ARG A 43 -7.05 -2.21 22.61
CA ARG A 43 -7.42 -1.01 23.36
C ARG A 43 -8.91 -0.95 23.68
N ALA A 44 -9.66 -2.02 23.37
CA ALA A 44 -11.10 -2.11 23.59
C ALA A 44 -11.86 -0.97 22.90
N ILE A 45 -11.43 -0.61 21.69
CA ILE A 45 -12.10 0.39 20.86
C ILE A 45 -12.97 -0.33 19.85
N GLN A 46 -14.26 0.01 19.82
CA GLN A 46 -15.21 -0.56 18.88
C GLN A 46 -15.09 0.14 17.53
N LEU A 47 -14.64 -0.59 16.51
CA LEU A 47 -14.67 -0.12 15.12
C LEU A 47 -16.02 -0.43 14.51
N ARG A 48 -16.60 0.53 13.79
CA ARG A 48 -17.81 0.31 13.00
C ARG A 48 -17.49 0.16 11.52
N SER A 49 -16.56 0.98 11.02
CA SER A 49 -16.11 0.85 9.64
C SER A 49 -14.71 1.41 9.49
N VAL A 50 -13.96 0.81 8.57
CA VAL A 50 -12.63 1.28 8.19
C VAL A 50 -12.57 1.27 6.68
N LYS A 51 -12.33 2.43 6.08
CA LYS A 51 -12.18 2.55 4.64
C LYS A 51 -10.78 3.07 4.34
N ALA A 52 -10.03 2.31 3.55
CA ALA A 52 -8.70 2.70 3.09
C ALA A 52 -8.78 3.12 1.63
N ILE A 53 -8.19 4.25 1.32
CA ILE A 53 -8.02 4.72 -0.05
C ILE A 53 -6.53 4.77 -0.33
N VAL A 54 -6.07 3.94 -1.26
CA VAL A 54 -4.67 3.82 -1.60
C VAL A 54 -4.45 4.40 -2.98
N ALA A 55 -3.56 5.37 -3.10
CA ALA A 55 -3.21 6.01 -4.36
C ALA A 55 -1.70 6.00 -4.53
N ALA A 56 -1.25 5.81 -5.76
CA ALA A 56 0.18 5.76 -6.05
C ALA A 56 0.47 6.38 -7.40
N GLU A 57 1.70 6.84 -7.54
CA GLU A 57 2.22 7.38 -8.79
C GLU A 57 3.44 6.59 -9.21
N MET A 58 3.57 6.37 -10.51
CA MET A 58 4.69 5.65 -11.10
C MET A 58 4.98 6.23 -12.48
N ASP A 59 6.26 6.50 -12.73
CA ASP A 59 6.70 6.99 -14.03
C ASP A 59 7.14 5.79 -14.87
N LEU A 60 6.45 5.54 -15.96
CA LEU A 60 6.71 4.39 -16.83
C LEU A 60 8.05 4.47 -17.56
N HIS A 61 8.65 5.65 -17.66
CA HIS A 61 9.95 5.80 -18.32
C HIS A 61 11.05 4.99 -17.62
N GLY A 62 10.91 4.77 -16.31
CA GLY A 62 11.85 3.95 -15.58
C GLY A 62 11.75 2.48 -15.96
N ILE A 63 10.57 1.91 -15.83
CA ILE A 63 10.36 0.47 -16.07
C ILE A 63 10.56 0.11 -17.55
N LEU A 64 10.26 1.05 -18.47
CA LEU A 64 10.48 0.83 -19.90
C LEU A 64 11.94 1.05 -20.30
N GLY A 65 12.78 1.50 -19.40
CA GLY A 65 14.19 1.77 -19.71
C GLY A 65 14.41 3.00 -20.55
N ALA A 66 13.40 3.87 -20.68
CA ALA A 66 13.51 5.09 -21.50
C ALA A 66 14.33 6.17 -20.84
N ASP A 67 14.43 6.17 -19.52
CA ASP A 67 15.20 7.13 -18.75
C ASP A 67 15.83 6.45 -17.53
N ALA A 68 17.16 6.35 -17.52
CA ALA A 68 17.90 5.67 -16.46
C ALA A 68 17.85 6.40 -15.13
N GLU A 69 17.50 7.70 -15.14
CA GLU A 69 17.40 8.49 -13.91
C GLU A 69 16.02 8.33 -13.22
N VAL A 70 15.06 7.74 -13.90
CA VAL A 70 13.72 7.50 -13.36
C VAL A 70 13.67 6.11 -12.72
N ARG A 71 13.24 6.04 -11.45
CA ARG A 71 13.12 4.76 -10.78
C ARG A 71 12.00 3.92 -11.38
N ASN A 72 12.15 2.59 -11.29
CA ASN A 72 11.17 1.67 -11.85
C ASN A 72 9.88 1.59 -11.04
N GLY A 73 9.95 1.82 -9.74
CA GLY A 73 8.82 1.66 -8.84
C GLY A 73 8.04 2.96 -8.63
N PHE A 74 7.26 2.97 -7.57
CA PHE A 74 6.43 4.14 -7.23
C PHE A 74 7.28 5.35 -6.88
N SER A 75 6.86 6.51 -7.35
CA SER A 75 7.43 7.78 -6.91
C SER A 75 6.78 8.25 -5.61
N GLY A 76 5.59 7.78 -5.33
CA GLY A 76 4.91 8.06 -4.08
C GLY A 76 3.68 7.20 -3.90
N VAL A 77 3.34 6.92 -2.66
CA VAL A 77 2.13 6.18 -2.29
C VAL A 77 1.47 6.92 -1.13
N THR A 78 0.17 7.12 -1.24
CA THR A 78 -0.63 7.74 -0.19
C THR A 78 -1.71 6.75 0.24
N VAL A 79 -1.84 6.55 1.55
CA VAL A 79 -2.93 5.77 2.12
C VAL A 79 -3.74 6.71 3.01
N SER A 80 -5.01 6.86 2.68
CA SER A 80 -5.94 7.69 3.44
C SER A 80 -7.00 6.82 4.07
N TYR A 81 -7.36 7.11 5.32
CA TYR A 81 -8.34 6.34 6.06
C TYR A 81 -9.55 7.18 6.43
N VAL A 82 -10.72 6.57 6.29
CA VAL A 82 -11.96 7.07 6.87
C VAL A 82 -12.41 6.00 7.86
N ILE A 83 -12.40 6.35 9.15
CA ILE A 83 -12.65 5.40 10.23
C ILE A 83 -13.83 5.89 11.06
N ASP A 84 -14.82 5.03 11.24
CA ASP A 84 -15.93 5.24 12.16
C ASP A 84 -15.76 4.29 13.33
N ALA A 85 -15.60 4.87 14.53
CA ALA A 85 -15.31 4.10 15.72
C ALA A 85 -15.80 4.84 16.97
N ASP A 86 -15.97 4.10 18.06
CA ASP A 86 -16.25 4.67 19.37
C ASP A 86 -14.96 5.15 20.02
N ALA A 87 -14.40 6.23 19.46
CA ALA A 87 -13.13 6.78 19.90
C ALA A 87 -13.03 8.24 19.49
N THR A 88 -12.18 8.98 20.17
CA THR A 88 -11.90 10.37 19.79
C THR A 88 -11.03 10.39 18.53
N ALA A 89 -10.98 11.55 17.88
CA ALA A 89 -10.13 11.74 16.71
C ALA A 89 -8.67 11.44 17.04
N GLU A 90 -8.20 11.81 18.22
CA GLU A 90 -6.84 11.55 18.65
C GLU A 90 -6.56 10.06 18.85
N GLU A 91 -7.53 9.33 19.42
CA GLU A 91 -7.41 7.89 19.58
C GLU A 91 -7.37 7.18 18.23
N ILE A 92 -8.17 7.62 17.26
CA ILE A 92 -8.17 7.07 15.91
C ILE A 92 -6.81 7.31 15.23
N LYS A 93 -6.27 8.52 15.35
CA LYS A 93 -4.93 8.82 14.82
C LYS A 93 -3.86 7.92 15.44
N ALA A 94 -3.99 7.66 16.74
CA ALA A 94 -3.05 6.79 17.45
C ALA A 94 -3.14 5.34 16.96
N LEU A 95 -4.35 4.85 16.64
CA LEU A 95 -4.52 3.52 16.05
C LEU A 95 -3.77 3.40 14.73
N VAL A 96 -3.94 4.37 13.85
CA VAL A 96 -3.30 4.37 12.54
C VAL A 96 -1.79 4.46 12.67
N ALA A 97 -1.30 5.34 13.54
CA ALA A 97 0.13 5.51 13.76
C ALA A 97 0.77 4.22 14.30
N GLN A 98 0.11 3.54 15.23
CA GLN A 98 0.63 2.29 15.79
C GLN A 98 0.63 1.18 14.75
N SER A 99 -0.40 1.07 13.93
CA SER A 99 -0.45 0.11 12.83
C SER A 99 0.69 0.36 11.84
N GLN A 100 0.90 1.61 11.44
CA GLN A 100 1.99 1.97 10.53
C GLN A 100 3.35 1.59 11.11
N LYS A 101 3.56 1.86 12.37
CA LYS A 101 4.83 1.58 13.05
C LYS A 101 5.18 0.10 13.02
N ARG A 102 4.18 -0.78 13.07
CA ARG A 102 4.39 -2.23 13.17
C ARG A 102 4.07 -2.99 11.89
N SER A 103 3.69 -2.31 10.82
CA SER A 103 3.32 -2.96 9.57
C SER A 103 4.55 -3.54 8.87
N ALA A 104 4.50 -4.84 8.61
CA ALA A 104 5.57 -5.51 7.87
C ALA A 104 5.65 -5.03 6.43
N VAL A 105 4.51 -4.83 5.77
CA VAL A 105 4.50 -4.37 4.38
C VAL A 105 4.99 -2.93 4.27
N TYR A 106 4.58 -2.08 5.20
CA TYR A 106 5.09 -0.71 5.24
C TYR A 106 6.62 -0.70 5.40
N ASP A 107 7.14 -1.56 6.28
CA ASP A 107 8.59 -1.69 6.47
C ASP A 107 9.28 -2.15 5.18
N ILE A 108 8.73 -3.17 4.52
CA ILE A 108 9.28 -3.67 3.25
C ILE A 108 9.35 -2.56 2.21
N MET A 109 8.32 -1.74 2.12
CA MET A 109 8.22 -0.70 1.09
C MET A 109 9.05 0.54 1.36
N THR A 110 9.37 0.80 2.62
CA THR A 110 10.10 2.01 3.01
C THR A 110 11.57 1.75 3.32
N ASN A 111 11.98 0.48 3.36
CA ASN A 111 13.36 0.10 3.61
C ASN A 111 13.82 -0.91 2.57
N PRO A 112 15.12 -0.92 2.22
CA PRO A 112 15.64 -1.92 1.29
C PRO A 112 15.54 -3.33 1.88
N THR A 113 15.15 -4.28 1.04
CA THR A 113 15.13 -5.70 1.37
C THR A 113 16.14 -6.41 0.50
N ASN A 114 16.95 -7.28 1.08
CA ASN A 114 17.90 -8.07 0.30
C ASN A 114 17.15 -9.14 -0.47
N VAL A 115 17.18 -9.04 -1.81
CA VAL A 115 16.51 -9.98 -2.70
C VAL A 115 17.56 -10.58 -3.63
N THR A 116 17.64 -11.90 -3.67
CA THR A 116 18.52 -12.63 -4.54
C THR A 116 17.72 -13.36 -5.61
N VAL A 117 18.15 -13.23 -6.87
CA VAL A 117 17.51 -13.92 -7.99
C VAL A 117 18.59 -14.79 -8.66
N ASP A 118 18.35 -16.08 -8.68
CA ASP A 118 19.30 -17.05 -9.24
C ASP A 118 18.69 -17.82 -10.39
N VAL A 119 19.56 -18.32 -11.26
CA VAL A 119 19.20 -19.23 -12.34
C VAL A 119 19.91 -20.55 -12.12
N ALA A 120 19.14 -21.63 -12.09
CA ALA A 120 19.69 -22.99 -11.94
C ALA A 120 20.31 -23.49 -13.25
#